data_41b9beb25e0a39db925eb59d753469ce
#
_entry.id   41b9beb25e0a39db925eb59d753469ce
#
_cell.length_a   1.000
_cell.length_b   1.000
_cell.length_c   1.000
_cell.angle_alpha   90.00
_cell.angle_beta   90.00
_cell.angle_gamma   90.00
#
_symmetry.space_group_name_H-M   'P 1'
#
loop_
_entity.id
_entity.type
_entity.pdbx_description
1 polymer ?
#
loop_
_entity_poly.entity_id
_entity_poly.type
_entity_poly.pdbx_seq_one_letter_code
_entity_poly.pdbx_strand_id
1 'polypeptide(L)'
;MITYAQRNIRSVEELEQRLNVQGYPIGLKLLDLLLYRTPNSMQSTATNTRPTRILPLLQFISTTLWKHLFGRPADALERSQDNKDEYMITDNDPVVNAYISVPKEMSQLNCAAYVAGIIEGVCDGCGFYARVSAHTVAEEEGGQGGKEGQMWPGKTVFLIKFKEEVMEREDILSQVKG
;
A
#
# COMPACT_ATOMS: atom_id res chain seq x y z
N MET A 1 2.68 -16.07 11.77
CA MET A 1 3.43 -14.81 11.55
C MET A 1 3.15 -13.79 12.65
N ILE A 2 1.91 -13.36 12.86
CA ILE A 2 1.52 -12.39 13.91
C ILE A 2 1.97 -12.86 15.31
N THR A 3 1.71 -14.10 15.70
CA THR A 3 2.13 -14.67 16.98
C THR A 3 3.65 -14.60 17.22
N TYR A 4 4.45 -14.71 16.16
CA TYR A 4 5.89 -14.54 16.26
C TYR A 4 6.28 -13.07 16.39
N ALA A 5 5.62 -12.19 15.65
CA ALA A 5 5.85 -10.75 15.74
C ALA A 5 5.45 -10.17 17.11
N GLN A 6 4.46 -10.76 17.79
CA GLN A 6 4.01 -10.35 19.12
C GLN A 6 4.98 -10.65 20.27
N ARG A 7 6.00 -11.47 20.05
CA ARG A 7 6.97 -11.77 21.13
C ARG A 7 7.75 -10.51 21.52
N ASN A 8 7.73 -10.17 22.83
CA ASN A 8 8.45 -9.05 23.42
C ASN A 8 8.01 -7.66 22.95
N ILE A 9 6.76 -7.48 22.56
CA ILE A 9 6.20 -6.19 22.15
C ILE A 9 5.49 -5.53 23.34
N ARG A 10 5.63 -4.20 23.43
CA ARG A 10 5.06 -3.38 24.50
C ARG A 10 3.90 -2.50 24.02
N SER A 11 3.79 -2.22 22.71
CA SER A 11 2.73 -1.37 22.15
C SER A 11 2.24 -1.87 20.80
N VAL A 12 1.03 -1.40 20.39
CA VAL A 12 0.43 -1.72 19.09
C VAL A 12 1.26 -1.13 17.96
N GLU A 13 1.75 0.09 18.12
CA GLU A 13 2.57 0.77 17.11
C GLU A 13 3.89 0.01 16.86
N GLU A 14 4.51 -0.54 17.92
CA GLU A 14 5.72 -1.36 17.75
C GLU A 14 5.42 -2.62 16.93
N LEU A 15 4.23 -3.23 17.12
CA LEU A 15 3.82 -4.38 16.35
C LEU A 15 3.58 -4.04 14.88
N GLU A 16 2.89 -2.94 14.61
CA GLU A 16 2.65 -2.46 13.25
C GLU A 16 3.97 -2.11 12.54
N GLN A 17 4.88 -1.45 13.22
CA GLN A 17 6.20 -1.16 12.68
C GLN A 17 6.99 -2.44 12.38
N ARG A 18 6.90 -3.45 13.25
CA ARG A 18 7.55 -4.74 13.03
C ARG A 18 6.94 -5.51 11.85
N LEU A 19 5.62 -5.43 11.67
CA LEU A 19 4.92 -5.99 10.50
C LEU A 19 5.35 -5.27 9.22
N ASN A 20 5.43 -3.95 9.24
CA ASN A 20 5.92 -3.14 8.11
C ASN A 20 7.34 -3.57 7.71
N VAL A 21 8.26 -3.62 8.66
CA VAL A 21 9.66 -4.07 8.42
C VAL A 21 9.73 -5.48 7.85
N GLN A 22 8.83 -6.39 8.24
CA GLN A 22 8.77 -7.74 7.67
C GLN A 22 8.19 -7.76 6.24
N GLY A 23 7.29 -6.85 5.90
CA GLY A 23 6.73 -6.69 4.56
C GLY A 23 7.73 -6.11 3.56
N TYR A 24 8.57 -5.19 3.99
CA TYR A 24 9.50 -4.44 3.15
C TYR A 24 10.39 -5.31 2.23
N PRO A 25 11.13 -6.34 2.71
CA PRO A 25 11.97 -7.16 1.84
C PRO A 25 11.16 -7.98 0.83
N ILE A 26 9.88 -8.23 1.12
CA ILE A 26 8.97 -8.91 0.19
C ILE A 26 8.61 -7.97 -0.95
N GLY A 27 8.36 -6.69 -0.65
CA GLY A 27 8.12 -5.67 -1.66
C GLY A 27 9.25 -5.57 -2.68
N LEU A 28 10.50 -5.53 -2.22
CA LEU A 28 11.68 -5.53 -3.09
C LEU A 28 11.73 -6.75 -4.01
N LYS A 29 11.50 -7.95 -3.48
CA LYS A 29 11.50 -9.20 -4.27
C LYS A 29 10.34 -9.26 -5.25
N LEU A 30 9.15 -8.79 -4.85
CA LEU A 30 7.97 -8.76 -5.72
C LEU A 30 8.14 -7.79 -6.88
N LEU A 31 8.78 -6.64 -6.66
CA LEU A 31 9.09 -5.70 -7.73
C LEU A 31 9.87 -6.37 -8.86
N ASP A 32 10.98 -7.00 -8.54
CA ASP A 32 11.83 -7.67 -9.54
C ASP A 32 11.08 -8.81 -10.24
N LEU A 33 10.32 -9.61 -9.48
CA LEU A 33 9.51 -10.70 -10.02
C LEU A 33 8.43 -10.19 -11.00
N LEU A 34 7.72 -9.12 -10.64
CA LEU A 34 6.64 -8.58 -11.46
C LEU A 34 7.16 -7.91 -12.70
N LEU A 35 8.27 -7.16 -12.60
CA LEU A 35 8.94 -6.58 -13.77
C LEU A 35 9.43 -7.66 -14.74
N TYR A 36 9.94 -8.78 -14.24
CA TYR A 36 10.37 -9.91 -15.06
C TYR A 36 9.21 -10.65 -15.72
N ARG A 37 8.10 -10.85 -15.01
CA ARG A 37 6.94 -11.62 -15.48
C ARG A 37 5.99 -10.88 -16.39
N THR A 38 6.06 -9.55 -16.45
CA THR A 38 5.19 -8.76 -17.34
C THR A 38 5.57 -9.11 -18.78
N PRO A 39 4.73 -9.81 -19.55
CA PRO A 39 5.10 -10.25 -20.89
C PRO A 39 5.29 -9.03 -21.77
N ASN A 40 6.38 -9.01 -22.54
CA ASN A 40 6.53 -8.12 -23.68
C ASN A 40 5.44 -8.48 -24.70
N SER A 41 4.24 -7.93 -24.56
CA SER A 41 3.28 -8.01 -25.65
C SER A 41 3.90 -7.26 -26.82
N MET A 42 4.16 -7.95 -27.92
CA MET A 42 4.75 -7.41 -29.16
C MET A 42 3.99 -6.22 -29.76
N GLN A 43 2.89 -5.81 -29.13
CA GLN A 43 2.00 -4.73 -29.60
C GLN A 43 1.89 -3.53 -28.67
N SER A 44 2.46 -3.57 -27.46
CA SER A 44 2.50 -2.38 -26.61
C SER A 44 3.93 -1.86 -26.52
N THR A 45 4.14 -0.61 -26.90
CA THR A 45 5.36 0.18 -26.69
C THR A 45 5.66 0.42 -25.20
N ALA A 46 4.87 -0.16 -24.30
CA ALA A 46 5.14 -0.21 -22.88
C ALA A 46 6.17 -1.32 -22.60
N THR A 47 7.41 -0.95 -22.75
CA THR A 47 8.56 -1.73 -22.27
C THR A 47 8.34 -2.11 -20.80
N ASN A 48 8.76 -3.32 -20.41
CA ASN A 48 8.91 -3.78 -19.02
C ASN A 48 9.93 -2.93 -18.24
N THR A 49 9.74 -1.62 -18.27
CA THR A 49 10.62 -0.66 -17.63
C THR A 49 10.08 -0.35 -16.24
N ARG A 50 10.98 -0.35 -15.29
CA ARG A 50 10.74 0.17 -13.94
C ARG A 50 10.07 1.54 -14.05
N PRO A 51 9.00 1.83 -13.30
CA PRO A 51 8.35 3.13 -13.32
C PRO A 51 9.33 4.26 -13.05
N THR A 52 9.30 5.30 -13.88
CA THR A 52 10.21 6.45 -13.79
C THR A 52 9.53 7.72 -13.25
N ARG A 53 8.22 7.68 -13.04
CA ARG A 53 7.39 8.77 -12.53
C ARG A 53 6.47 8.28 -11.43
N ILE A 54 6.01 9.17 -10.54
CA ILE A 54 5.15 8.84 -9.39
C ILE A 54 3.83 8.20 -9.84
N LEU A 55 3.12 8.79 -10.81
CA LEU A 55 1.82 8.26 -11.25
C LEU A 55 1.91 6.85 -11.86
N PRO A 56 2.83 6.55 -12.79
CA PRO A 56 3.06 5.19 -13.28
C PRO A 56 3.42 4.20 -12.17
N LEU A 57 4.19 4.61 -11.15
CA LEU A 57 4.51 3.77 -10.00
C LEU A 57 3.24 3.44 -9.19
N LEU A 58 2.43 4.44 -8.87
CA LEU A 58 1.19 4.26 -8.12
C LEU A 58 0.17 3.40 -8.89
N GLN A 59 0.08 3.56 -10.21
CA GLN A 59 -0.72 2.70 -11.08
C GLN A 59 -0.20 1.26 -11.09
N PHE A 60 1.11 1.06 -11.15
CA PHE A 60 1.72 -0.28 -11.04
C PHE A 60 1.38 -0.93 -9.70
N ILE A 61 1.44 -0.20 -8.60
CA ILE A 61 1.09 -0.70 -7.26
C ILE A 61 -0.40 -1.04 -7.19
N SER A 62 -1.29 -0.11 -7.54
CA SER A 62 -2.75 -0.29 -7.40
C SER A 62 -3.34 -1.35 -8.33
N THR A 63 -2.70 -1.63 -9.47
CA THR A 63 -3.20 -2.61 -10.44
C THR A 63 -2.36 -3.89 -10.43
N THR A 64 -1.09 -3.82 -10.78
CA THR A 64 -0.25 -5.00 -11.00
C THR A 64 0.12 -5.70 -9.69
N LEU A 65 0.65 -4.94 -8.72
CA LEU A 65 1.01 -5.50 -7.42
C LEU A 65 -0.24 -5.99 -6.67
N TRP A 66 -1.32 -5.19 -6.65
CA TRP A 66 -2.58 -5.56 -5.98
C TRP A 66 -3.19 -6.81 -6.58
N LYS A 67 -3.27 -6.89 -7.91
CA LYS A 67 -3.76 -8.09 -8.60
C LYS A 67 -2.92 -9.33 -8.31
N HIS A 68 -1.60 -9.17 -8.15
CA HIS A 68 -0.73 -10.29 -7.80
C HIS A 68 -0.94 -10.76 -6.36
N LEU A 69 -1.13 -9.85 -5.41
CA LEU A 69 -1.33 -10.15 -3.99
C LEU A 69 -2.74 -10.65 -3.68
N PHE A 70 -3.76 -10.03 -4.28
CA PHE A 70 -5.17 -10.19 -3.87
C PHE A 70 -6.09 -10.66 -5.01
N GLY A 71 -5.57 -10.87 -6.23
CA GLY A 71 -6.35 -11.32 -7.39
C GLY A 71 -7.22 -10.24 -8.05
N ARG A 72 -7.29 -9.02 -7.48
CA ARG A 72 -8.07 -7.88 -7.95
C ARG A 72 -7.25 -6.59 -7.85
N PRO A 73 -7.56 -5.54 -8.63
CA PRO A 73 -6.94 -4.23 -8.43
C PRO A 73 -7.43 -3.59 -7.12
N ALA A 74 -6.74 -2.57 -6.65
CA ALA A 74 -7.22 -1.71 -5.56
C ALA A 74 -8.49 -0.95 -5.99
N ASP A 75 -9.33 -0.60 -5.01
CA ASP A 75 -10.63 0.03 -5.30
C ASP A 75 -10.50 1.49 -5.70
N ALA A 76 -9.58 2.24 -5.09
CA ALA A 76 -9.32 3.63 -5.45
C ALA A 76 -7.85 4.00 -5.28
N LEU A 77 -7.41 4.97 -6.09
CA LEU A 77 -6.14 5.66 -5.98
C LEU A 77 -6.43 7.16 -6.02
N GLU A 78 -6.15 7.85 -4.94
CA GLU A 78 -6.46 9.27 -4.77
C GLU A 78 -5.20 10.03 -4.36
N ARG A 79 -5.18 11.33 -4.64
CA ARG A 79 -4.17 12.25 -4.14
C ARG A 79 -4.78 13.10 -3.03
N SER A 80 -4.03 13.35 -1.96
CA SER A 80 -4.45 14.27 -0.91
C SER A 80 -4.67 15.68 -1.49
N GLN A 81 -5.73 16.35 -1.04
CA GLN A 81 -6.01 17.73 -1.41
C GLN A 81 -5.14 18.71 -0.62
N ASP A 82 -4.80 18.34 0.62
CA ASP A 82 -4.04 19.19 1.53
C ASP A 82 -2.52 19.11 1.29
N ASN A 83 -2.02 17.90 1.02
CA ASN A 83 -0.59 17.64 0.89
C ASN A 83 -0.26 17.07 -0.50
N LYS A 84 0.63 17.74 -1.21
CA LYS A 84 1.03 17.34 -2.57
C LYS A 84 1.86 16.05 -2.61
N ASP A 85 2.52 15.70 -1.52
CA ASP A 85 3.39 14.55 -1.34
C ASP A 85 2.67 13.28 -0.87
N GLU A 86 1.35 13.38 -0.59
CA GLU A 86 0.55 12.30 -0.04
C GLU A 86 -0.43 11.72 -1.06
N TYR A 87 -0.42 10.40 -1.17
CA TYR A 87 -1.34 9.62 -2.01
C TYR A 87 -1.98 8.51 -1.19
N MET A 88 -3.19 8.14 -1.54
CA MET A 88 -3.99 7.14 -0.84
C MET A 88 -4.41 6.03 -1.78
N ILE A 89 -4.16 4.79 -1.38
CA ILE A 89 -4.70 3.60 -2.03
C ILE A 89 -5.75 3.01 -1.10
N THR A 90 -6.96 2.83 -1.59
CA THR A 90 -8.09 2.31 -0.82
C THR A 90 -8.37 0.86 -1.19
N ASP A 91 -8.58 0.03 -0.17
CA ASP A 91 -9.07 -1.34 -0.26
C ASP A 91 -10.31 -1.49 0.63
N ASN A 92 -11.46 -1.75 0.00
CA ASN A 92 -12.75 -1.86 0.70
C ASN A 92 -12.97 -3.26 1.31
N ASP A 93 -12.18 -4.26 0.90
CA ASP A 93 -12.27 -5.63 1.43
C ASP A 93 -10.86 -6.20 1.67
N PRO A 94 -10.15 -5.71 2.70
CA PRO A 94 -8.78 -6.08 2.98
C PRO A 94 -8.69 -7.53 3.48
N VAL A 95 -8.28 -8.44 2.60
CA VAL A 95 -8.13 -9.88 2.90
C VAL A 95 -7.24 -10.13 4.12
N VAL A 96 -6.27 -9.28 4.37
CA VAL A 96 -5.35 -9.41 5.51
C VAL A 96 -6.03 -9.23 6.86
N ASN A 97 -7.17 -8.56 6.91
CA ASN A 97 -7.95 -8.35 8.14
C ASN A 97 -9.12 -9.33 8.27
N ALA A 98 -9.57 -9.98 7.19
CA ALA A 98 -10.81 -10.76 7.13
C ALA A 98 -10.84 -11.99 8.05
N TYR A 99 -9.66 -12.58 8.33
CA TYR A 99 -9.56 -13.83 9.10
C TYR A 99 -8.73 -13.70 10.38
N ILE A 100 -8.53 -12.46 10.85
CA ILE A 100 -7.76 -12.21 12.06
C ILE A 100 -8.71 -11.80 13.17
N SER A 101 -8.66 -12.54 14.28
CA SER A 101 -9.32 -12.18 15.51
C SER A 101 -8.35 -11.37 16.38
N VAL A 102 -8.64 -10.08 16.58
CA VAL A 102 -7.82 -9.20 17.42
C VAL A 102 -8.44 -9.10 18.81
N PRO A 103 -7.66 -9.33 19.88
CA PRO A 103 -8.13 -9.13 21.25
C PRO A 103 -8.61 -7.69 21.47
N LYS A 104 -9.60 -7.49 22.34
CA LYS A 104 -10.17 -6.16 22.64
C LYS A 104 -9.10 -5.16 23.11
N GLU A 105 -8.08 -5.65 23.80
CA GLU A 105 -6.94 -4.85 24.28
C GLU A 105 -6.04 -4.31 23.15
N MET A 106 -6.11 -4.92 21.97
CA MET A 106 -5.35 -4.57 20.78
C MET A 106 -6.25 -4.12 19.61
N SER A 107 -7.44 -3.62 19.90
CA SER A 107 -8.46 -3.26 18.90
C SER A 107 -7.99 -2.26 17.84
N GLN A 108 -6.95 -1.50 18.12
CA GLN A 108 -6.34 -0.54 17.19
C GLN A 108 -5.32 -1.18 16.22
N LEU A 109 -4.97 -2.46 16.42
CA LEU A 109 -3.99 -3.13 15.57
C LEU A 109 -4.49 -3.25 14.14
N ASN A 110 -3.74 -2.70 13.20
CA ASN A 110 -3.97 -2.88 11.77
C ASN A 110 -2.94 -3.83 11.16
N CYS A 111 -3.37 -5.06 10.87
CA CYS A 111 -2.50 -6.06 10.24
C CYS A 111 -2.10 -5.69 8.81
N ALA A 112 -2.80 -4.75 8.17
CA ALA A 112 -2.46 -4.20 6.87
C ALA A 112 -1.13 -3.40 6.89
N ALA A 113 -0.57 -3.08 8.07
CA ALA A 113 0.79 -2.55 8.20
C ALA A 113 1.84 -3.43 7.50
N TYR A 114 1.61 -4.73 7.42
CA TYR A 114 2.45 -5.64 6.63
C TYR A 114 2.41 -5.33 5.12
N VAL A 115 1.22 -5.08 4.59
CA VAL A 115 1.04 -4.68 3.18
C VAL A 115 1.62 -3.29 2.93
N ALA A 116 1.47 -2.37 3.90
CA ALA A 116 2.13 -1.06 3.84
C ALA A 116 3.66 -1.20 3.68
N GLY A 117 4.28 -2.14 4.41
CA GLY A 117 5.71 -2.45 4.24
C GLY A 117 6.05 -2.99 2.85
N ILE A 118 5.18 -3.83 2.26
CA ILE A 118 5.37 -4.31 0.88
C ILE A 118 5.34 -3.13 -0.11
N ILE A 119 4.37 -2.22 0.04
CA ILE A 119 4.26 -1.02 -0.81
C ILE A 119 5.51 -0.14 -0.65
N GLU A 120 5.95 0.12 0.58
CA GLU A 120 7.15 0.88 0.88
C GLU A 120 8.39 0.29 0.20
N GLY A 121 8.57 -1.04 0.27
CA GLY A 121 9.65 -1.75 -0.40
C GLY A 121 9.61 -1.61 -1.93
N VAL A 122 8.42 -1.63 -2.54
CA VAL A 122 8.25 -1.41 -4.00
C VAL A 122 8.60 0.03 -4.36
N CYS A 123 8.15 1.03 -3.59
CA CYS A 123 8.47 2.43 -3.80
C CYS A 123 9.98 2.68 -3.76
N ASP A 124 10.63 2.24 -2.68
CA ASP A 124 12.07 2.40 -2.47
C ASP A 124 12.88 1.64 -3.53
N GLY A 125 12.45 0.44 -3.88
CA GLY A 125 13.05 -0.35 -4.96
C GLY A 125 12.99 0.33 -6.32
N CYS A 126 11.99 1.16 -6.57
CA CYS A 126 11.90 2.01 -7.76
C CYS A 126 12.68 3.34 -7.62
N GLY A 127 13.27 3.63 -6.47
CA GLY A 127 13.95 4.90 -6.19
C GLY A 127 12.99 6.05 -5.90
N PHE A 128 11.79 5.75 -5.39
CA PHE A 128 10.80 6.72 -4.93
C PHE A 128 10.61 6.54 -3.42
N TYR A 129 11.56 7.04 -2.65
CA TYR A 129 11.54 6.90 -1.20
C TYR A 129 10.26 7.47 -0.60
N ALA A 130 9.52 6.61 0.10
CA ALA A 130 8.25 6.95 0.71
C ALA A 130 8.13 6.32 2.10
N ARG A 131 7.25 6.87 2.92
CA ARG A 131 6.76 6.21 4.12
C ARG A 131 5.33 5.78 3.86
N VAL A 132 5.02 4.53 4.21
CA VAL A 132 3.68 3.98 3.99
C VAL A 132 3.08 3.54 5.31
N SER A 133 1.86 3.99 5.58
CA SER A 133 1.06 3.59 6.73
C SER A 133 -0.31 3.08 6.29
N ALA A 134 -0.87 2.15 7.08
CA ALA A 134 -2.19 1.61 6.85
C ALA A 134 -3.15 2.13 7.92
N HIS A 135 -4.29 2.65 7.51
CA HIS A 135 -5.32 3.21 8.39
C HIS A 135 -6.65 2.52 8.11
N THR A 136 -7.33 2.12 9.17
CA THR A 136 -8.69 1.60 9.07
C THR A 136 -9.65 2.77 9.17
N VAL A 137 -10.53 2.91 8.19
CA VAL A 137 -11.55 3.95 8.15
C VAL A 137 -12.91 3.29 8.39
N ALA A 138 -13.63 3.76 9.42
CA ALA A 138 -15.02 3.36 9.61
C ALA A 138 -15.86 3.85 8.42
N GLU A 139 -16.74 3.02 7.89
CA GLU A 139 -17.74 3.49 6.94
C GLU A 139 -18.61 4.55 7.62
N GLU A 140 -18.70 5.74 7.03
CA GLU A 140 -19.68 6.73 7.47
C GLU A 140 -21.09 6.14 7.30
N GLU A 141 -21.91 6.25 8.35
CA GLU A 141 -23.30 5.78 8.40
C GLU A 141 -24.18 6.49 7.35
N GLY A 142 -24.05 6.10 6.09
CA GLY A 142 -24.80 6.69 4.98
C GLY A 142 -25.18 5.70 3.88
N GLY A 143 -24.62 4.50 3.88
CA GLY A 143 -24.91 3.44 2.90
C GLY A 143 -25.85 2.39 3.49
N GLN A 144 -27.08 2.26 2.95
CA GLN A 144 -27.99 1.16 3.23
C GLN A 144 -27.31 -0.18 2.92
N GLY A 145 -26.79 -0.88 3.93
CA GLY A 145 -26.17 -2.19 3.76
C GLY A 145 -25.22 -2.62 4.87
N GLY A 146 -25.11 -1.88 5.96
CA GLY A 146 -24.35 -2.31 7.14
C GLY A 146 -24.92 -3.63 7.66
N LYS A 147 -24.21 -4.74 7.45
CA LYS A 147 -24.54 -6.00 8.13
C LYS A 147 -24.24 -5.80 9.60
N GLU A 148 -25.30 -5.66 10.40
CA GLU A 148 -25.22 -5.72 11.87
C GLU A 148 -24.39 -6.95 12.27
N GLY A 149 -23.24 -6.74 12.91
CA GLY A 149 -22.38 -7.81 13.40
C GLY A 149 -20.97 -7.86 12.79
N GLN A 150 -20.62 -7.02 11.85
CA GLN A 150 -19.24 -6.94 11.36
C GLN A 150 -18.37 -6.19 12.38
N MET A 151 -17.56 -6.92 13.12
CA MET A 151 -16.65 -6.44 14.18
C MET A 151 -15.44 -5.66 13.63
N TRP A 152 -15.40 -5.44 12.31
CA TRP A 152 -14.28 -4.79 11.60
C TRP A 152 -14.82 -3.79 10.60
N PRO A 153 -14.36 -2.53 10.63
CA PRO A 153 -14.61 -1.60 9.55
C PRO A 153 -13.95 -2.16 8.29
N GLY A 154 -14.74 -2.35 7.23
CA GLY A 154 -14.34 -3.06 6.02
C GLY A 154 -13.35 -2.32 5.15
N LYS A 155 -13.00 -1.04 5.43
CA LYS A 155 -12.19 -0.20 4.54
C LYS A 155 -10.80 0.08 5.14
N THR A 156 -9.74 -0.24 4.38
CA THR A 156 -8.37 0.15 4.72
C THR A 156 -7.84 1.15 3.69
N VAL A 157 -7.24 2.22 4.19
CA VAL A 157 -6.56 3.24 3.38
C VAL A 157 -5.06 3.15 3.65
N PHE A 158 -4.30 2.98 2.58
CA PHE A 158 -2.83 3.02 2.62
C PHE A 158 -2.38 4.43 2.24
N LEU A 159 -1.84 5.16 3.19
CA LEU A 159 -1.28 6.49 2.98
C LEU A 159 0.19 6.35 2.59
N ILE A 160 0.53 6.83 1.41
CA ILE A 160 1.88 6.87 0.85
C ILE A 160 2.35 8.32 0.90
N LYS A 161 3.36 8.60 1.71
CA LYS A 161 3.99 9.91 1.82
C LYS A 161 5.38 9.87 1.22
N PHE A 162 5.59 10.56 0.11
CA PHE A 162 6.89 10.65 -0.55
C PHE A 162 7.82 11.64 0.16
N LYS A 163 9.13 11.35 0.11
CA LYS A 163 10.13 12.30 0.59
C LYS A 163 10.23 13.51 -0.34
N GLU A 164 10.67 14.63 0.21
CA GLU A 164 10.84 15.90 -0.49
C GLU A 164 11.70 15.77 -1.75
N GLU A 165 12.81 15.04 -1.67
CA GLU A 165 13.71 14.77 -2.80
C GLU A 165 12.99 14.13 -4.01
N VAL A 166 12.00 13.29 -3.75
CA VAL A 166 11.19 12.63 -4.79
C VAL A 166 10.25 13.63 -5.45
N MET A 167 9.66 14.52 -4.66
CA MET A 167 8.75 15.56 -5.14
C MET A 167 9.50 16.60 -5.97
N GLU A 168 10.67 17.06 -5.52
CA GLU A 168 11.53 17.96 -6.28
C GLU A 168 11.91 17.37 -7.64
N ARG A 169 12.30 16.08 -7.67
CA ARG A 169 12.59 15.38 -8.93
C ARG A 169 11.38 15.35 -9.86
N GLU A 170 10.19 15.11 -9.32
CA GLU A 170 8.96 15.06 -10.11
C GLU A 170 8.61 16.44 -10.69
N ASP A 171 8.82 17.51 -9.91
CA ASP A 171 8.61 18.89 -10.34
C ASP A 171 9.58 19.28 -11.46
N ILE A 172 10.86 18.96 -11.35
CA ILE A 172 11.85 19.18 -12.41
C ILE A 172 11.45 18.46 -13.69
N LEU A 173 11.08 17.18 -13.59
CA LEU A 173 10.67 16.36 -14.74
C LEU A 173 9.35 16.84 -15.38
N SER A 174 8.50 17.51 -14.64
CA SER A 174 7.27 18.12 -15.17
C SER A 174 7.54 19.38 -15.99
N GLN A 175 8.51 20.18 -15.55
CA GLN A 175 8.93 21.43 -16.25
C GLN A 175 9.66 21.16 -17.58
N VAL A 176 10.41 20.06 -17.68
CA VAL A 176 11.17 19.70 -18.90
C VAL A 176 10.26 19.24 -20.06
N LYS A 177 9.02 18.84 -19.76
CA LYS A 177 8.05 18.37 -20.77
C LYS A 177 7.06 19.42 -21.26
N GLY A 178 7.09 20.63 -20.73
CA GLY A 178 6.33 21.79 -21.21
C GLY A 178 7.16 22.66 -22.12
#